data_6fb66acb4266576ef534b6dd4ee8fe98
#
_entry.id   6fb66acb4266576ef534b6dd4ee8fe98
#
_cell.length_a   1.000
_cell.length_b   1.000
_cell.length_c   1.000
_cell.angle_alpha   90.00
_cell.angle_beta   90.00
_cell.angle_gamma   90.00
#
_symmetry.space_group_name_H-M   'P 1'
#
loop_
_entity.id
_entity.type
_entity.pdbx_description
1 polymer ?
#
loop_
_entity_poly.entity_id
_entity_poly.type
_entity_poly.pdbx_seq_one_letter_code
_entity_poly.pdbx_strand_id
1 'polypeptide(L)'
;VVMASAGVVIADGIEGRVSSPDRVIFEATSHTPEVTKLMVAQYFASVGDGLMRALRDRPTALERWTKGVRPGMKLATGPFDRDADAFYQKRVPKGAPEYVETAQITFPSGRTADEIVPTVLATPVWAAHMGTLTFHPWPVRSSDVDRPDELRIDLDPQPGTSFGDAVRVAGVARELLSDLGMTGYCKTSGNRGVHVFVRIEPRWEFLDVRHAAIAFGRELEKRDDGVTTAWWK
;
A
#
# COMPACT_ATOMS: atom_id res chain seq x y z
N VAL A 1 17.91 -34.89 2.62
CA VAL A 1 17.43 -33.52 2.39
C VAL A 1 15.93 -33.61 2.21
N VAL A 2 15.16 -33.27 3.25
CA VAL A 2 13.70 -33.17 3.14
C VAL A 2 13.42 -31.94 2.28
N MET A 3 12.98 -32.14 1.05
CA MET A 3 12.47 -31.04 0.22
C MET A 3 11.17 -30.55 0.85
N ALA A 4 11.17 -29.34 1.37
CA ALA A 4 9.96 -28.71 1.87
C ALA A 4 8.92 -28.70 0.74
N SER A 5 7.71 -29.23 0.99
CA SER A 5 6.62 -29.21 0.02
C SER A 5 6.32 -27.76 -0.34
N ALA A 6 6.17 -27.46 -1.64
CA ALA A 6 5.71 -26.15 -2.05
C ALA A 6 4.18 -26.13 -2.01
N GLY A 7 3.59 -25.10 -1.42
CA GLY A 7 2.18 -24.81 -1.59
C GLY A 7 1.93 -24.24 -2.99
N VAL A 8 0.71 -24.39 -3.48
CA VAL A 8 0.27 -23.85 -4.78
C VAL A 8 -0.95 -22.98 -4.55
N VAL A 9 -0.98 -21.81 -5.20
CA VAL A 9 -2.13 -20.91 -5.26
C VAL A 9 -2.40 -20.58 -6.72
N ILE A 10 -3.65 -20.70 -7.14
CA ILE A 10 -4.08 -20.34 -8.50
C ILE A 10 -4.72 -18.96 -8.46
N ALA A 11 -4.25 -18.04 -9.31
CA ALA A 11 -4.78 -16.70 -9.46
C ALA A 11 -4.85 -16.34 -10.96
N ASP A 12 -6.02 -15.94 -11.46
CA ASP A 12 -6.30 -15.68 -12.89
C ASP A 12 -5.89 -16.89 -13.80
N GLY A 13 -6.05 -18.13 -13.32
CA GLY A 13 -5.64 -19.33 -14.06
C GLY A 13 -4.12 -19.57 -14.07
N ILE A 14 -3.33 -18.72 -13.44
CA ILE A 14 -1.88 -18.86 -13.32
C ILE A 14 -1.54 -19.56 -12.01
N GLU A 15 -0.76 -20.62 -12.10
CA GLU A 15 -0.27 -21.36 -10.93
C GLU A 15 0.93 -20.65 -10.30
N GLY A 16 0.77 -20.20 -9.05
CA GLY A 16 1.82 -19.62 -8.24
C GLY A 16 2.36 -20.58 -7.20
N ARG A 17 3.67 -20.84 -7.22
CA ARG A 17 4.33 -21.69 -6.23
C ARG A 17 4.75 -20.89 -5.01
N VAL A 18 4.33 -21.34 -3.81
CA VAL A 18 4.69 -20.76 -2.51
C VAL A 18 5.74 -21.64 -1.83
N SER A 19 6.99 -21.18 -1.79
CA SER A 19 8.06 -21.91 -1.07
C SER A 19 7.93 -21.71 0.43
N SER A 20 8.29 -22.73 1.22
CA SER A 20 8.12 -22.76 2.68
C SER A 20 6.69 -22.32 3.08
N PRO A 21 5.65 -23.05 2.61
CA PRO A 21 4.25 -22.65 2.78
C PRO A 21 3.86 -22.54 4.26
N ASP A 22 4.43 -23.38 5.12
CA ASP A 22 4.14 -23.47 6.55
C ASP A 22 4.93 -22.45 7.40
N ARG A 23 5.72 -21.58 6.77
CA ARG A 23 6.42 -20.51 7.50
C ARG A 23 5.41 -19.60 8.17
N VAL A 24 5.48 -19.49 9.48
CA VAL A 24 4.63 -18.62 10.28
C VAL A 24 4.96 -17.16 9.98
N ILE A 25 3.97 -16.42 9.53
CA ILE A 25 4.04 -14.97 9.27
C ILE A 25 3.52 -14.20 10.48
N PHE A 26 2.37 -14.60 11.02
CA PHE A 26 1.84 -14.06 12.27
C PHE A 26 1.68 -15.21 13.27
N GLU A 27 2.23 -15.03 14.48
CA GLU A 27 2.08 -16.00 15.56
C GLU A 27 0.64 -16.04 16.07
N ALA A 28 0.25 -17.18 16.61
CA ALA A 28 -1.03 -17.30 17.30
C ALA A 28 -1.13 -16.34 18.48
N THR A 29 -2.31 -15.78 18.70
CA THR A 29 -2.65 -14.97 19.86
C THR A 29 -3.74 -15.67 20.67
N SER A 30 -4.17 -15.09 21.79
CA SER A 30 -5.34 -15.58 22.53
C SER A 30 -6.65 -15.57 21.73
N HIS A 31 -6.69 -14.83 20.61
CA HIS A 31 -7.91 -14.58 19.83
C HIS A 31 -7.82 -15.04 18.37
N THR A 32 -6.62 -15.31 17.87
CA THR A 32 -6.39 -15.68 16.47
C THR A 32 -5.40 -16.83 16.35
N PRO A 33 -5.63 -17.80 15.46
CA PRO A 33 -4.64 -18.83 15.14
C PRO A 33 -3.40 -18.20 14.46
N GLU A 34 -2.34 -18.97 14.36
CA GLU A 34 -1.18 -18.57 13.55
C GLU A 34 -1.58 -18.45 12.06
N VAL A 35 -0.89 -17.55 11.35
CA VAL A 35 -1.07 -17.36 9.92
C VAL A 35 0.23 -17.69 9.21
N THR A 36 0.16 -18.66 8.28
CA THR A 36 1.30 -19.10 7.49
C THR A 36 1.47 -18.30 6.20
N LYS A 37 2.61 -18.44 5.57
CA LYS A 37 2.90 -17.79 4.29
C LYS A 37 1.93 -18.23 3.17
N LEU A 38 1.53 -19.51 3.16
CA LEU A 38 0.52 -20.00 2.22
C LEU A 38 -0.84 -19.32 2.46
N MET A 39 -1.25 -19.18 3.71
CA MET A 39 -2.51 -18.52 4.07
C MET A 39 -2.52 -17.05 3.64
N VAL A 40 -1.39 -16.35 3.74
CA VAL A 40 -1.28 -14.95 3.24
C VAL A 40 -1.46 -14.91 1.72
N ALA A 41 -0.83 -15.80 0.97
CA ALA A 41 -1.00 -15.86 -0.48
C ALA A 41 -2.44 -16.21 -0.88
N GLN A 42 -3.07 -17.17 -0.19
CA GLN A 42 -4.48 -17.54 -0.37
C GLN A 42 -5.43 -16.38 -0.03
N TYR A 43 -5.13 -15.61 1.03
CA TYR A 43 -5.90 -14.43 1.38
C TYR A 43 -5.90 -13.40 0.24
N PHE A 44 -4.74 -13.05 -0.32
CA PHE A 44 -4.68 -12.12 -1.43
C PHE A 44 -5.39 -12.64 -2.68
N ALA A 45 -5.34 -13.94 -2.94
CA ALA A 45 -6.13 -14.54 -4.01
C ALA A 45 -7.65 -14.41 -3.73
N SER A 46 -8.10 -14.63 -2.49
CA SER A 46 -9.52 -14.58 -2.13
C SER A 46 -10.14 -13.19 -2.18
N VAL A 47 -9.34 -12.14 -1.92
CA VAL A 47 -9.79 -10.73 -2.00
C VAL A 47 -9.42 -10.07 -3.33
N GLY A 48 -9.11 -10.87 -4.34
CA GLY A 48 -8.52 -10.47 -5.61
C GLY A 48 -9.23 -9.33 -6.31
N ASP A 49 -10.56 -9.33 -6.39
CA ASP A 49 -11.33 -8.28 -7.04
C ASP A 49 -11.14 -6.91 -6.38
N GLY A 50 -11.17 -6.86 -5.05
CA GLY A 50 -10.93 -5.64 -4.28
C GLY A 50 -9.49 -5.17 -4.41
N LEU A 51 -8.55 -6.11 -4.31
CA LEU A 51 -7.11 -5.85 -4.42
C LEU A 51 -6.76 -5.29 -5.80
N MET A 52 -7.23 -5.92 -6.87
CA MET A 52 -6.94 -5.48 -8.24
C MET A 52 -7.60 -4.14 -8.60
N ARG A 53 -8.76 -3.80 -8.01
CA ARG A 53 -9.31 -2.43 -8.15
C ARG A 53 -8.38 -1.35 -7.63
N ALA A 54 -7.60 -1.65 -6.60
CA ALA A 54 -6.63 -0.70 -6.02
C ALA A 54 -5.27 -0.71 -6.72
N LEU A 55 -4.82 -1.88 -7.22
CA LEU A 55 -3.46 -2.08 -7.70
C LEU A 55 -3.30 -2.09 -9.22
N ARG A 56 -4.36 -2.43 -9.98
CA ARG A 56 -4.26 -2.64 -11.43
C ARG A 56 -3.63 -1.44 -12.13
N ASP A 57 -2.64 -1.75 -12.98
CA ASP A 57 -1.90 -0.79 -13.80
C ASP A 57 -1.15 0.30 -13.02
N ARG A 58 -0.92 0.10 -11.72
CA ARG A 58 -0.18 1.05 -10.88
C ARG A 58 1.21 0.53 -10.54
N PRO A 59 2.27 1.30 -10.79
CA PRO A 59 3.59 1.00 -10.22
C PRO A 59 3.46 0.88 -8.71
N THR A 60 4.05 -0.18 -8.13
CA THR A 60 3.79 -0.55 -6.73
C THR A 60 5.06 -0.94 -6.01
N ALA A 61 5.39 -0.24 -4.95
CA ALA A 61 6.42 -0.67 -4.01
C ALA A 61 5.88 -1.72 -3.05
N LEU A 62 6.73 -2.67 -2.66
CA LEU A 62 6.39 -3.78 -1.79
C LEU A 62 6.98 -3.59 -0.40
N GLU A 63 6.15 -3.69 0.63
CA GLU A 63 6.63 -3.78 2.01
C GLU A 63 6.75 -5.25 2.39
N ARG A 64 7.99 -5.69 2.59
CA ARG A 64 8.33 -7.10 2.74
C ARG A 64 8.79 -7.43 4.16
N TRP A 65 8.14 -8.43 4.75
CA TRP A 65 8.40 -9.02 6.06
C TRP A 65 8.86 -10.48 5.89
N THR A 66 10.05 -10.67 5.38
CA THR A 66 10.54 -11.99 4.93
C THR A 66 10.68 -13.01 6.05
N LYS A 67 10.81 -12.56 7.30
CA LYS A 67 10.89 -13.40 8.51
C LYS A 67 9.56 -13.52 9.26
N GLY A 68 8.47 -12.92 8.74
CA GLY A 68 7.19 -12.73 9.42
C GLY A 68 7.20 -11.50 10.31
N VAL A 69 6.11 -11.30 11.08
CA VAL A 69 5.90 -10.14 11.95
C VAL A 69 5.91 -10.61 13.40
N ARG A 70 6.69 -9.93 14.25
CA ARG A 70 6.82 -10.19 15.69
C ARG A 70 6.82 -8.87 16.44
N PRO A 71 6.39 -8.86 17.72
CA PRO A 71 6.52 -7.69 18.57
C PRO A 71 7.96 -7.14 18.57
N GLY A 72 8.10 -5.83 18.45
CA GLY A 72 9.40 -5.16 18.46
C GLY A 72 10.15 -5.13 17.12
N MET A 73 9.69 -5.83 16.10
CA MET A 73 10.27 -5.75 14.75
C MET A 73 10.06 -4.36 14.14
N LYS A 74 11.03 -3.93 13.32
CA LYS A 74 11.09 -2.59 12.73
C LYS A 74 11.08 -2.65 11.21
N LEU A 75 10.32 -1.74 10.61
CA LEU A 75 10.38 -1.46 9.18
C LEU A 75 11.52 -0.46 8.92
N ALA A 76 12.28 -0.70 7.85
CA ALA A 76 13.37 0.17 7.45
C ALA A 76 12.88 1.59 7.16
N THR A 77 13.53 2.58 7.76
CA THR A 77 13.27 4.01 7.52
C THR A 77 14.08 4.57 6.36
N GLY A 78 15.08 3.83 5.89
CA GLY A 78 15.93 4.22 4.78
C GLY A 78 16.80 3.08 4.23
N PRO A 79 17.51 3.32 3.11
CA PRO A 79 18.28 2.27 2.42
C PRO A 79 19.50 1.75 3.18
N PHE A 80 19.91 2.44 4.24
CA PHE A 80 21.07 2.08 5.07
C PHE A 80 20.68 1.55 6.45
N ASP A 81 19.39 1.36 6.72
CA ASP A 81 18.88 0.81 7.96
C ASP A 81 19.09 -0.71 7.97
N ARG A 82 20.27 -1.13 8.48
CA ARG A 82 20.69 -2.53 8.51
C ARG A 82 20.06 -3.35 9.65
N ASP A 83 19.49 -2.67 10.63
CA ASP A 83 18.87 -3.29 11.81
C ASP A 83 17.37 -3.50 11.62
N ALA A 84 16.84 -3.14 10.47
CA ALA A 84 15.44 -3.33 10.15
C ALA A 84 15.12 -4.79 9.80
N ASP A 85 13.96 -5.24 10.24
CA ASP A 85 13.44 -6.60 10.01
C ASP A 85 12.63 -6.70 8.71
N ALA A 86 12.08 -5.58 8.27
CA ALA A 86 11.30 -5.43 7.05
C ALA A 86 11.79 -4.23 6.23
N PHE A 87 11.49 -4.23 4.95
CA PHE A 87 11.98 -3.19 4.03
C PHE A 87 11.02 -2.93 2.87
N TYR A 88 11.13 -1.72 2.30
CA TYR A 88 10.48 -1.37 1.05
C TYR A 88 11.31 -1.85 -0.14
N GLN A 89 10.74 -2.74 -0.93
CA GLN A 89 11.31 -3.13 -2.21
C GLN A 89 10.66 -2.32 -3.33
N LYS A 90 11.43 -1.43 -3.92
CA LYS A 90 11.00 -0.56 -5.03
C LYS A 90 11.38 -1.15 -6.39
N ARG A 91 12.49 -1.88 -6.47
CA ARG A 91 12.95 -2.49 -7.72
C ARG A 91 12.42 -3.92 -7.85
N VAL A 92 11.91 -4.25 -9.04
CA VAL A 92 11.53 -5.63 -9.36
C VAL A 92 12.69 -6.59 -9.05
N PRO A 93 12.45 -7.70 -8.32
CA PRO A 93 13.50 -8.66 -8.00
C PRO A 93 13.92 -9.46 -9.25
N LYS A 94 15.18 -9.88 -9.26
CA LYS A 94 15.68 -10.81 -10.28
C LYS A 94 14.88 -12.11 -10.25
N GLY A 95 14.55 -12.63 -11.44
CA GLY A 95 13.77 -13.87 -11.57
C GLY A 95 12.28 -13.70 -11.31
N ALA A 96 11.76 -12.48 -11.43
CA ALA A 96 10.32 -12.26 -11.48
C ALA A 96 9.71 -13.03 -12.68
N PRO A 97 8.51 -13.63 -12.51
CA PRO A 97 7.82 -14.30 -13.61
C PRO A 97 7.53 -13.35 -14.78
N GLU A 98 7.40 -13.88 -15.98
CA GLU A 98 7.16 -13.12 -17.22
C GLU A 98 5.86 -12.29 -17.19
N TYR A 99 4.85 -12.74 -16.42
CA TYR A 99 3.59 -12.00 -16.27
C TYR A 99 3.70 -10.79 -15.32
N VAL A 100 4.86 -10.58 -14.67
CA VAL A 100 5.09 -9.41 -13.80
C VAL A 100 5.59 -8.26 -14.66
N GLU A 101 4.68 -7.38 -15.01
CA GLU A 101 5.00 -6.15 -15.73
C GLU A 101 5.69 -5.14 -14.81
N THR A 102 6.39 -4.17 -15.41
CA THR A 102 7.09 -3.11 -14.68
C THR A 102 6.90 -1.75 -15.34
N ALA A 103 7.03 -0.70 -14.54
CA ALA A 103 7.17 0.67 -15.03
C ALA A 103 8.34 1.37 -14.32
N GLN A 104 9.06 2.19 -15.05
CA GLN A 104 10.17 2.95 -14.49
C GLN A 104 9.64 4.18 -13.76
N ILE A 105 9.98 4.29 -12.49
CA ILE A 105 9.68 5.44 -11.64
C ILE A 105 10.94 6.24 -11.38
N THR A 106 10.87 7.56 -11.59
CA THR A 106 11.92 8.51 -11.20
C THR A 106 11.59 9.12 -9.84
N PHE A 107 12.49 8.94 -8.87
CA PHE A 107 12.32 9.52 -7.53
C PHE A 107 12.83 10.97 -7.49
N PRO A 108 12.41 11.78 -6.50
CA PRO A 108 12.90 13.15 -6.33
C PRO A 108 14.42 13.27 -6.21
N SER A 109 15.10 12.18 -5.85
CA SER A 109 16.59 12.10 -5.82
C SER A 109 17.23 11.93 -7.20
N GLY A 110 16.45 11.89 -8.29
CA GLY A 110 16.90 11.59 -9.64
C GLY A 110 17.23 10.12 -9.92
N ARG A 111 17.15 9.25 -8.91
CA ARG A 111 17.31 7.80 -9.11
C ARG A 111 16.06 7.19 -9.71
N THR A 112 16.23 6.11 -10.48
CA THR A 112 15.11 5.35 -11.08
C THR A 112 15.06 3.95 -10.53
N ALA A 113 13.85 3.37 -10.55
CA ALA A 113 13.64 1.94 -10.34
C ALA A 113 12.49 1.44 -11.22
N ASP A 114 12.62 0.22 -11.71
CA ASP A 114 11.55 -0.50 -12.38
C ASP A 114 10.71 -1.16 -11.29
N GLU A 115 9.57 -0.55 -10.96
CA GLU A 115 8.62 -1.06 -9.98
C GLU A 115 7.63 -2.00 -10.64
N ILE A 116 7.13 -3.00 -9.90
CA ILE A 116 6.12 -3.92 -10.44
C ILE A 116 4.81 -3.19 -10.73
N VAL A 117 4.13 -3.64 -11.78
CA VAL A 117 2.79 -3.17 -12.17
C VAL A 117 1.86 -4.37 -12.15
N PRO A 118 0.97 -4.51 -11.16
CA PRO A 118 -0.02 -5.58 -11.15
C PRO A 118 -1.05 -5.40 -12.28
N THR A 119 -0.97 -6.22 -13.31
CA THR A 119 -1.96 -6.30 -14.41
C THR A 119 -2.86 -7.52 -14.27
N VAL A 120 -2.34 -8.56 -13.61
CA VAL A 120 -3.06 -9.80 -13.27
C VAL A 120 -2.94 -10.10 -11.77
N LEU A 121 -3.91 -10.81 -11.20
CA LEU A 121 -3.95 -11.17 -9.77
C LEU A 121 -2.76 -12.06 -9.36
N ALA A 122 -2.20 -12.81 -10.28
CA ALA A 122 -1.01 -13.62 -10.02
C ALA A 122 0.18 -12.77 -9.53
N THR A 123 0.29 -11.49 -9.95
CA THR A 123 1.39 -10.59 -9.54
C THR A 123 1.39 -10.31 -8.02
N PRO A 124 0.31 -9.82 -7.39
CA PRO A 124 0.30 -9.63 -5.93
C PRO A 124 0.36 -10.96 -5.16
N VAL A 125 -0.19 -12.06 -5.67
CA VAL A 125 -0.05 -13.38 -5.05
C VAL A 125 1.42 -13.84 -5.06
N TRP A 126 2.13 -13.66 -6.16
CA TRP A 126 3.57 -13.89 -6.24
C TRP A 126 4.36 -12.97 -5.28
N ALA A 127 3.99 -11.71 -5.17
CA ALA A 127 4.64 -10.80 -4.21
C ALA A 127 4.45 -11.27 -2.76
N ALA A 128 3.27 -11.78 -2.41
CA ALA A 128 3.00 -12.39 -1.09
C ALA A 128 3.90 -13.59 -0.81
N HIS A 129 4.16 -14.44 -1.82
CA HIS A 129 5.13 -15.53 -1.71
C HIS A 129 6.53 -15.04 -1.30
N MET A 130 6.92 -13.83 -1.70
CA MET A 130 8.19 -13.21 -1.30
C MET A 130 8.15 -12.53 0.07
N GLY A 131 7.04 -12.62 0.80
CA GLY A 131 6.86 -12.02 2.13
C GLY A 131 6.34 -10.58 2.08
N THR A 132 5.70 -10.18 0.99
CA THR A 132 4.98 -8.90 0.92
C THR A 132 3.69 -8.98 1.71
N LEU A 133 3.48 -8.05 2.62
CA LEU A 133 2.26 -7.91 3.40
C LEU A 133 1.49 -6.64 3.07
N THR A 134 2.19 -5.58 2.64
CA THR A 134 1.57 -4.31 2.27
C THR A 134 2.03 -3.89 0.88
N PHE A 135 1.08 -3.42 0.07
CA PHE A 135 1.32 -2.89 -1.26
C PHE A 135 1.16 -1.37 -1.23
N HIS A 136 2.14 -0.65 -1.78
CA HIS A 136 2.17 0.80 -1.85
C HIS A 136 2.09 1.26 -3.31
N PRO A 137 0.88 1.24 -3.92
CA PRO A 137 0.72 1.69 -5.31
C PRO A 137 0.90 3.20 -5.41
N TRP A 138 1.55 3.66 -6.47
CA TRP A 138 1.61 5.07 -6.81
C TRP A 138 0.22 5.60 -7.23
N PRO A 139 -0.05 6.90 -7.04
CA PRO A 139 -1.30 7.52 -7.50
C PRO A 139 -1.32 7.79 -9.00
N VAL A 140 -0.62 6.98 -9.78
CA VAL A 140 -0.49 7.07 -11.24
C VAL A 140 -0.76 5.72 -11.90
N ARG A 141 -0.98 5.72 -13.20
CA ARG A 141 -1.00 4.50 -14.03
C ARG A 141 0.34 4.32 -14.73
N SER A 142 0.68 3.07 -15.06
CA SER A 142 1.90 2.75 -15.80
C SER A 142 1.96 3.39 -17.20
N SER A 143 0.81 3.73 -17.78
CA SER A 143 0.70 4.44 -19.05
C SER A 143 1.11 5.92 -18.97
N ASP A 144 1.06 6.52 -17.79
CA ASP A 144 1.53 7.88 -17.55
C ASP A 144 1.95 8.00 -16.06
N VAL A 145 3.24 7.84 -15.80
CA VAL A 145 3.80 7.84 -14.44
C VAL A 145 4.05 9.23 -13.87
N ASP A 146 3.85 10.28 -14.63
CA ASP A 146 4.09 11.66 -14.23
C ASP A 146 2.82 12.40 -13.82
N ARG A 147 1.64 11.88 -14.22
CA ARG A 147 0.34 12.51 -13.95
C ARG A 147 -0.55 11.67 -13.05
N PRO A 148 -0.74 12.09 -11.77
CA PRO A 148 -1.65 11.41 -10.86
C PRO A 148 -3.10 11.39 -11.35
N ASP A 149 -3.75 10.20 -11.21
CA ASP A 149 -5.18 9.99 -11.41
C ASP A 149 -5.96 9.93 -10.08
N GLU A 150 -5.24 10.10 -8.97
CA GLU A 150 -5.79 10.12 -7.61
C GLU A 150 -5.15 11.21 -6.76
N LEU A 151 -5.99 11.97 -6.07
CA LEU A 151 -5.59 12.74 -4.89
C LEU A 151 -5.80 11.83 -3.66
N ARG A 152 -4.78 11.71 -2.82
CA ARG A 152 -4.81 10.91 -1.60
C ARG A 152 -4.64 11.78 -0.38
N ILE A 153 -5.55 11.63 0.57
CA ILE A 153 -5.57 12.34 1.83
C ILE A 153 -5.40 11.30 2.92
N ASP A 154 -4.41 11.50 3.77
CA ASP A 154 -4.09 10.63 4.90
C ASP A 154 -4.46 11.35 6.20
N LEU A 155 -5.37 10.73 6.96
CA LEU A 155 -5.85 11.23 8.25
C LEU A 155 -5.24 10.38 9.36
N ASP A 156 -4.10 10.82 9.88
CA ASP A 156 -3.34 10.12 10.91
C ASP A 156 -3.57 10.72 12.30
N PRO A 157 -4.15 9.94 13.24
CA PRO A 157 -4.28 10.36 14.64
C PRO A 157 -2.93 10.62 15.28
N GLN A 158 -2.77 11.82 15.84
CA GLN A 158 -1.60 12.22 16.59
C GLN A 158 -1.61 11.65 18.02
N PRO A 159 -0.50 11.72 18.78
CA PRO A 159 -0.51 11.34 20.18
C PRO A 159 -1.62 12.06 20.96
N GLY A 160 -2.43 11.28 21.68
CA GLY A 160 -3.60 11.78 22.42
C GLY A 160 -4.92 11.77 21.63
N THR A 161 -4.89 11.42 20.34
CA THR A 161 -6.09 11.21 19.52
C THR A 161 -6.28 9.74 19.14
N SER A 162 -7.46 9.40 18.61
CA SER A 162 -7.89 8.04 18.37
C SER A 162 -8.37 7.82 16.92
N PHE A 163 -8.66 6.56 16.58
CA PHE A 163 -9.34 6.24 15.33
C PHE A 163 -10.70 6.94 15.19
N GLY A 164 -11.44 7.15 16.31
CA GLY A 164 -12.70 7.90 16.30
C GLY A 164 -12.53 9.34 15.83
N ASP A 165 -11.40 9.98 16.16
CA ASP A 165 -11.09 11.34 15.68
C ASP A 165 -10.80 11.33 14.16
N ALA A 166 -10.06 10.34 13.66
CA ALA A 166 -9.85 10.20 12.21
C ALA A 166 -11.17 9.98 11.46
N VAL A 167 -12.09 9.18 12.01
CA VAL A 167 -13.43 8.96 11.42
C VAL A 167 -14.25 10.25 11.42
N ARG A 168 -14.21 11.03 12.51
CA ARG A 168 -14.89 12.33 12.61
C ARG A 168 -14.36 13.30 11.56
N VAL A 169 -13.04 13.44 11.46
CA VAL A 169 -12.39 14.30 10.46
C VAL A 169 -12.68 13.82 9.02
N ALA A 170 -12.76 12.51 8.79
CA ALA A 170 -13.18 11.96 7.49
C ALA A 170 -14.62 12.41 7.12
N GLY A 171 -15.51 12.58 8.12
CA GLY A 171 -16.83 13.19 7.93
C GLY A 171 -16.75 14.64 7.45
N VAL A 172 -15.92 15.46 8.09
CA VAL A 172 -15.69 16.86 7.68
C VAL A 172 -15.05 16.92 6.28
N ALA A 173 -14.10 16.03 5.99
CA ALA A 173 -13.48 15.92 4.67
C ALA A 173 -14.50 15.56 3.58
N ARG A 174 -15.48 14.70 3.89
CA ARG A 174 -16.56 14.35 2.96
C ARG A 174 -17.44 15.58 2.65
N GLU A 175 -17.77 16.39 3.66
CA GLU A 175 -18.55 17.63 3.47
C GLU A 175 -17.79 18.62 2.59
N LEU A 176 -16.50 18.85 2.87
CA LEU A 176 -15.65 19.72 2.07
C LEU A 176 -15.54 19.22 0.61
N LEU A 177 -15.35 17.90 0.40
CA LEU A 177 -15.34 17.33 -0.95
C LEU A 177 -16.69 17.54 -1.67
N SER A 178 -17.80 17.38 -0.95
CA SER A 178 -19.14 17.63 -1.51
C SER A 178 -19.32 19.08 -1.95
N ASP A 179 -18.85 20.05 -1.14
CA ASP A 179 -18.87 21.48 -1.51
C ASP A 179 -18.05 21.77 -2.76
N LEU A 180 -16.99 21.00 -2.99
CA LEU A 180 -16.15 21.09 -4.19
C LEU A 180 -16.70 20.25 -5.38
N GLY A 181 -17.85 19.61 -5.24
CA GLY A 181 -18.42 18.74 -6.27
C GLY A 181 -17.63 17.44 -6.49
N MET A 182 -16.84 17.00 -5.50
CA MET A 182 -15.96 15.83 -5.58
C MET A 182 -16.46 14.69 -4.69
N THR A 183 -16.12 13.46 -5.05
CA THR A 183 -16.46 12.27 -4.26
C THR A 183 -15.20 11.64 -3.70
N GLY A 184 -15.15 11.46 -2.37
CA GLY A 184 -14.10 10.74 -1.68
C GLY A 184 -14.49 9.30 -1.35
N TYR A 185 -13.53 8.39 -1.45
CA TYR A 185 -13.67 6.98 -1.10
C TYR A 185 -12.75 6.66 0.08
N CYS A 186 -13.35 6.29 1.20
CA CYS A 186 -12.59 6.03 2.43
C CYS A 186 -12.16 4.57 2.55
N LYS A 187 -10.98 4.35 3.12
CA LYS A 187 -10.57 3.07 3.68
C LYS A 187 -9.78 3.28 4.97
N THR A 188 -9.79 2.28 5.85
CA THR A 188 -8.90 2.28 7.03
C THR A 188 -7.45 2.10 6.62
N SER A 189 -6.52 2.73 7.34
CA SER A 189 -5.08 2.57 7.05
C SER A 189 -4.54 1.18 7.40
N GLY A 190 -5.26 0.43 8.24
CA GLY A 190 -4.82 -0.83 8.82
C GLY A 190 -4.15 -0.65 10.21
N ASN A 191 -3.98 0.58 10.65
CA ASN A 191 -3.55 0.95 12.01
C ASN A 191 -4.63 1.83 12.66
N ARG A 192 -4.40 3.12 12.83
CA ARG A 192 -5.33 4.05 13.50
C ARG A 192 -5.91 5.13 12.58
N GLY A 193 -5.43 5.24 11.35
CA GLY A 193 -5.77 6.29 10.40
C GLY A 193 -6.87 5.91 9.42
N VAL A 194 -7.29 6.90 8.64
CA VAL A 194 -8.22 6.78 7.53
C VAL A 194 -7.60 7.42 6.29
N HIS A 195 -7.56 6.68 5.20
CA HIS A 195 -7.18 7.22 3.89
C HIS A 195 -8.44 7.60 3.11
N VAL A 196 -8.42 8.77 2.47
CA VAL A 196 -9.47 9.20 1.55
C VAL A 196 -8.88 9.33 0.15
N PHE A 197 -9.44 8.59 -0.79
CA PHE A 197 -9.04 8.58 -2.19
C PHE A 197 -10.05 9.40 -3.00
N VAL A 198 -9.55 10.33 -3.81
CA VAL A 198 -10.38 11.13 -4.71
C VAL A 198 -9.87 10.95 -6.13
N ARG A 199 -10.75 10.55 -7.05
CA ARG A 199 -10.39 10.46 -8.47
C ARG A 199 -10.23 11.85 -9.05
N ILE A 200 -9.15 12.04 -9.81
CA ILE A 200 -8.87 13.26 -10.56
C ILE A 200 -8.50 12.90 -12.00
N GLU A 201 -8.63 13.85 -12.90
CA GLU A 201 -8.14 13.68 -14.29
C GLU A 201 -6.61 13.72 -14.28
N PRO A 202 -5.91 12.80 -15.01
CA PRO A 202 -4.45 12.74 -15.06
C PRO A 202 -3.88 13.81 -16.00
N ARG A 203 -4.06 15.08 -15.67
CA ARG A 203 -3.57 16.24 -16.44
C ARG A 203 -2.65 17.16 -15.67
N TRP A 204 -2.58 17.00 -14.36
CA TRP A 204 -1.71 17.80 -13.49
C TRP A 204 -0.50 16.99 -13.05
N GLU A 205 0.59 17.67 -12.80
CA GLU A 205 1.79 17.06 -12.25
C GLU A 205 1.69 16.82 -10.73
N PHE A 206 2.61 16.04 -10.17
CA PHE A 206 2.64 15.74 -8.74
C PHE A 206 2.68 16.99 -7.86
N LEU A 207 3.38 18.04 -8.31
CA LEU A 207 3.50 19.28 -7.54
C LEU A 207 2.14 20.00 -7.44
N ASP A 208 1.38 20.04 -8.54
CA ASP A 208 0.05 20.66 -8.57
C ASP A 208 -0.92 19.90 -7.65
N VAL A 209 -0.94 18.58 -7.75
CA VAL A 209 -1.79 17.71 -6.90
C VAL A 209 -1.39 17.85 -5.43
N ARG A 210 -0.09 17.98 -5.12
CA ARG A 210 0.39 18.24 -3.76
C ARG A 210 -0.08 19.59 -3.25
N HIS A 211 -0.04 20.65 -4.05
CA HIS A 211 -0.55 21.96 -3.67
C HIS A 211 -2.05 21.93 -3.39
N ALA A 212 -2.81 21.21 -4.22
CA ALA A 212 -4.24 20.98 -3.98
C ALA A 212 -4.50 20.24 -2.66
N ALA A 213 -3.72 19.19 -2.37
CA ALA A 213 -3.80 18.46 -1.10
C ALA A 213 -3.51 19.36 0.12
N ILE A 214 -2.49 20.22 0.02
CA ILE A 214 -2.15 21.18 1.09
C ILE A 214 -3.28 22.20 1.27
N ALA A 215 -3.82 22.73 0.19
CA ALA A 215 -4.94 23.66 0.25
C ALA A 215 -6.18 23.02 0.89
N PHE A 216 -6.49 21.77 0.52
CA PHE A 216 -7.55 20.99 1.13
C PHE A 216 -7.33 20.79 2.64
N GLY A 217 -6.12 20.39 3.04
CA GLY A 217 -5.76 20.23 4.45
C GLY A 217 -5.93 21.51 5.26
N ARG A 218 -5.49 22.66 4.72
CA ARG A 218 -5.68 23.98 5.36
C ARG A 218 -7.15 24.39 5.48
N GLU A 219 -7.98 23.97 4.54
CA GLU A 219 -9.42 24.22 4.65
C GLU A 219 -10.06 23.31 5.71
N LEU A 220 -9.59 22.06 5.86
CA LEU A 220 -10.00 21.19 6.96
C LEU A 220 -9.64 21.79 8.32
N GLU A 221 -8.43 22.36 8.49
CA GLU A 221 -8.00 23.05 9.72
C GLU A 221 -8.97 24.17 10.12
N LYS A 222 -9.55 24.89 9.15
CA LYS A 222 -10.54 25.93 9.43
C LYS A 222 -11.91 25.38 9.86
N ARG A 223 -12.26 24.19 9.38
CA ARG A 223 -13.55 23.55 9.67
C ARG A 223 -13.53 22.72 10.96
N ASP A 224 -12.35 22.32 11.42
CA ASP A 224 -12.17 21.47 12.60
C ASP A 224 -10.84 21.74 13.30
N ASP A 225 -10.91 22.31 14.49
CA ASP A 225 -9.76 22.71 15.31
C ASP A 225 -8.88 21.51 15.75
N GLY A 226 -9.39 20.27 15.61
CA GLY A 226 -8.64 19.05 15.88
C GLY A 226 -7.73 18.61 14.73
N VAL A 227 -7.74 19.32 13.59
CA VAL A 227 -6.91 19.03 12.42
C VAL A 227 -5.66 19.90 12.42
N THR A 228 -4.53 19.34 12.00
CA THR A 228 -3.30 20.09 11.77
C THR A 228 -2.57 19.60 10.54
N THR A 229 -2.08 20.53 9.73
CA THR A 229 -1.13 20.27 8.63
C THR A 229 0.31 20.63 9.01
N ALA A 230 0.56 21.06 10.25
CA ALA A 230 1.87 21.51 10.74
C ALA A 230 2.87 20.37 11.01
N TRP A 231 2.46 19.12 10.83
CA TRP A 231 3.26 17.93 11.05
C TRP A 231 4.51 17.82 10.15
N TRP A 232 4.49 18.45 9.00
CA TRP A 232 5.57 18.39 8.00
C TRP A 232 6.61 19.51 8.26
N LYS A 233 7.50 19.26 9.20
CA LYS A 233 8.72 20.07 9.35
C LYS A 233 9.94 19.32 8.80
#